data_a6ee0080a32630910be935317f53e6c6
#
_entry.id   a6ee0080a32630910be935317f53e6c6
#
_cell.length_a   1.000
_cell.length_b   1.000
_cell.length_c   1.000
_cell.angle_alpha   90.00
_cell.angle_beta   90.00
_cell.angle_gamma   90.00
#
_symmetry.space_group_name_H-M   'P 1'
#
loop_
_entity.id
_entity.type
_entity.pdbx_description
1 polymer ?
#
loop_
_entity_poly.entity_id
_entity_poly.type
_entity_poly.pdbx_seq_one_letter_code
_entity_poly.pdbx_strand_id
1 'polypeptide(L)'
;MRGADCLRRQVRGVVNLLGVDVVKLVRWIRLTGGMPSPTGKDPAGHMLLVRDRFPAVYAETHAFLNVLDYMNLRLTGRFAATFDSILTSWVTDNRDPDDIRYDAGLVRAGGIDAGKLPEIVPCTAVLGGLQARAAAALGLPRDLPVVAGSIDTTAAAVGAGAVADYAPHLYIGTSSWIAAHVPFKKTDPLAGLASVPCAVPHRYLLIALQATAGGNLAFLRDRLFYPHDELAGEE
;
A
#
# COMPACT_ATOMS: atom_id res chain seq x y z
N MET A 1 -2.75 21.83 -9.85
CA MET A 1 -2.53 21.42 -8.45
C MET A 1 -2.38 19.91 -8.45
N ARG A 2 -1.29 19.38 -7.90
CA ARG A 2 -1.02 17.94 -7.84
C ARG A 2 -1.55 17.36 -6.52
N GLY A 3 -1.78 16.06 -6.43
CA GLY A 3 -2.17 15.39 -5.18
C GLY A 3 -1.22 15.70 -4.01
N ALA A 4 0.08 15.87 -4.31
CA ALA A 4 1.08 16.33 -3.36
C ALA A 4 0.71 17.67 -2.69
N ASP A 5 0.20 18.63 -3.43
CA ASP A 5 -0.12 19.97 -2.88
C ASP A 5 -1.36 19.90 -1.97
N CYS A 6 -2.36 19.05 -2.34
CA CYS A 6 -3.53 18.81 -1.51
C CYS A 6 -3.12 18.16 -0.19
N LEU A 7 -2.29 17.11 -0.26
CA LEU A 7 -1.79 16.40 0.92
C LEU A 7 -0.94 17.31 1.82
N ARG A 8 0.02 18.04 1.26
CA ARG A 8 0.88 18.96 2.03
C ARG A 8 0.09 20.01 2.80
N ARG A 9 -0.96 20.55 2.21
CA ARG A 9 -1.86 21.49 2.94
C ARG A 9 -2.58 20.81 4.08
N GLN A 10 -3.06 19.58 3.86
CA GLN A 10 -3.83 18.82 4.84
C GLN A 10 -3.00 18.40 6.06
N VAL A 11 -1.74 17.99 5.84
CA VAL A 11 -0.90 17.42 6.90
C VAL A 11 -0.13 18.48 7.71
N ARG A 12 -0.04 19.71 7.23
CA ARG A 12 0.62 20.82 7.94
C ARG A 12 -0.13 21.24 9.20
N GLY A 13 0.60 21.79 10.16
CA GLY A 13 0.10 22.38 11.40
C GLY A 13 0.97 23.54 11.85
N VAL A 14 0.90 23.88 13.14
CA VAL A 14 1.64 24.99 13.74
C VAL A 14 3.15 24.70 13.81
N VAL A 15 3.50 23.49 14.27
CA VAL A 15 4.90 23.04 14.34
C VAL A 15 5.07 21.86 13.39
N ASN A 16 5.98 22.00 12.43
CA ASN A 16 6.17 21.00 11.38
C ASN A 16 7.58 20.40 11.42
N LEU A 17 7.65 19.07 11.26
CA LEU A 17 8.87 18.31 11.03
C LEU A 17 8.66 17.51 9.72
N LEU A 18 9.67 17.54 8.83
CA LEU A 18 9.57 16.92 7.50
C LEU A 18 8.35 17.38 6.67
N GLY A 19 7.83 18.57 6.94
CA GLY A 19 6.65 19.14 6.25
C GLY A 19 5.31 18.67 6.79
N VAL A 20 5.28 17.92 7.90
CA VAL A 20 4.09 17.41 8.57
C VAL A 20 4.03 17.95 9.99
N ASP A 21 2.82 18.25 10.47
CA ASP A 21 2.59 18.62 11.86
C ASP A 21 3.11 17.52 12.82
N VAL A 22 3.86 17.92 13.84
CA VAL A 22 4.57 17.00 14.74
C VAL A 22 3.60 16.04 15.46
N VAL A 23 2.44 16.54 15.90
CA VAL A 23 1.44 15.69 16.59
C VAL A 23 0.87 14.66 15.63
N LYS A 24 0.54 15.07 14.40
CA LYS A 24 0.07 14.16 13.35
C LYS A 24 1.15 13.14 12.99
N LEU A 25 2.41 13.58 12.83
CA LEU A 25 3.54 12.71 12.50
C LEU A 25 3.75 11.61 13.53
N VAL A 26 3.79 11.97 14.82
CA VAL A 26 3.95 10.99 15.92
C VAL A 26 2.80 9.98 15.91
N ARG A 27 1.56 10.45 15.67
CA ARG A 27 0.41 9.56 15.58
C ARG A 27 0.54 8.58 14.41
N TRP A 28 0.91 9.08 13.22
CA TRP A 28 1.13 8.22 12.04
C TRP A 28 2.19 7.16 12.30
N ILE A 29 3.38 7.55 12.72
CA ILE A 29 4.48 6.60 12.99
C ILE A 29 4.06 5.55 14.02
N ARG A 30 3.40 5.99 15.11
CA ARG A 30 2.97 5.08 16.19
C ARG A 30 1.93 4.06 15.73
N LEU A 31 0.94 4.47 14.95
CA LEU A 31 -0.20 3.62 14.60
C LEU A 31 0.08 2.81 13.33
N THR A 32 0.63 3.44 12.29
CA THR A 32 0.81 2.79 10.99
C THR A 32 2.22 2.25 10.75
N GLY A 33 3.24 2.82 11.39
CA GLY A 33 4.65 2.54 11.11
C GLY A 33 5.28 3.46 10.07
N GLY A 34 4.54 4.46 9.57
CA GLY A 34 5.01 5.41 8.58
C GLY A 34 4.08 6.61 8.47
N MET A 35 4.14 7.31 7.36
CA MET A 35 3.28 8.47 7.07
C MET A 35 3.02 8.61 5.58
N PRO A 36 1.96 9.36 5.17
CA PRO A 36 1.73 9.65 3.76
C PRO A 36 2.94 10.33 3.10
N SER A 37 3.29 9.89 1.91
CA SER A 37 4.41 10.46 1.16
C SER A 37 4.14 11.91 0.76
N PRO A 38 5.04 12.86 1.07
CA PRO A 38 4.90 14.26 0.64
C PRO A 38 4.83 14.46 -0.87
N THR A 39 5.19 13.42 -1.64
CA THR A 39 5.10 13.43 -3.12
C THR A 39 3.66 13.25 -3.63
N GLY A 40 2.73 12.84 -2.75
CA GLY A 40 1.32 12.62 -3.10
C GLY A 40 1.07 11.40 -3.98
N LYS A 41 2.00 10.45 -3.99
CA LYS A 41 1.88 9.19 -4.75
C LYS A 41 0.93 8.18 -4.10
N ASP A 42 0.66 8.36 -2.81
CA ASP A 42 -0.19 7.46 -2.05
C ASP A 42 -1.69 7.73 -2.30
N PRO A 43 -2.57 6.75 -2.10
CA PRO A 43 -4.01 6.89 -2.30
C PRO A 43 -4.62 8.09 -1.57
N ALA A 44 -4.17 8.41 -0.36
CA ALA A 44 -4.61 9.60 0.37
C ALA A 44 -4.46 10.90 -0.46
N GLY A 45 -3.32 11.09 -1.13
CA GLY A 45 -3.09 12.23 -2.01
C GLY A 45 -4.02 12.25 -3.22
N HIS A 46 -4.36 11.08 -3.77
CA HIS A 46 -5.29 10.94 -4.89
C HIS A 46 -6.73 11.24 -4.46
N MET A 47 -7.19 10.74 -3.30
CA MET A 47 -8.52 11.03 -2.76
C MET A 47 -8.71 12.54 -2.54
N LEU A 48 -7.70 13.21 -1.96
CA LEU A 48 -7.71 14.66 -1.78
C LEU A 48 -7.70 15.44 -3.10
N LEU A 49 -6.99 14.95 -4.10
CA LEU A 49 -6.98 15.54 -5.44
C LEU A 49 -8.39 15.47 -6.06
N VAL A 50 -9.06 14.33 -6.00
CA VAL A 50 -10.43 14.16 -6.51
C VAL A 50 -11.38 15.09 -5.75
N ARG A 51 -11.29 15.15 -4.43
CA ARG A 51 -12.12 16.05 -3.60
C ARG A 51 -11.96 17.52 -4.00
N ASP A 52 -10.72 17.98 -4.17
CA ASP A 52 -10.42 19.39 -4.34
C ASP A 52 -10.58 19.86 -5.81
N ARG A 53 -10.40 18.96 -6.78
CA ARG A 53 -10.41 19.31 -8.22
C ARG A 53 -11.64 18.84 -8.97
N PHE A 54 -12.30 17.81 -8.47
CA PHE A 54 -13.46 17.19 -9.09
C PHE A 54 -14.57 16.99 -8.07
N PRO A 55 -15.08 18.09 -7.43
CA PRO A 55 -16.00 17.98 -6.31
C PRO A 55 -17.32 17.29 -6.68
N ALA A 56 -17.80 17.44 -7.91
CA ALA A 56 -18.99 16.73 -8.38
C ALA A 56 -18.76 15.22 -8.44
N VAL A 57 -17.62 14.78 -8.98
CA VAL A 57 -17.22 13.36 -8.99
C VAL A 57 -17.04 12.84 -7.56
N TYR A 58 -16.39 13.63 -6.70
CA TYR A 58 -16.22 13.25 -5.29
C TYR A 58 -17.57 13.08 -4.57
N ALA A 59 -18.53 13.96 -4.81
CA ALA A 59 -19.85 13.85 -4.19
C ALA A 59 -20.57 12.56 -4.57
N GLU A 60 -20.45 12.13 -5.83
CA GLU A 60 -21.04 10.89 -6.36
C GLU A 60 -20.20 9.63 -6.05
N THR A 61 -18.97 9.79 -5.58
CA THR A 61 -18.10 8.66 -5.26
C THR A 61 -18.67 7.91 -4.06
N HIS A 62 -18.99 6.62 -4.24
CA HIS A 62 -19.45 5.75 -3.17
C HIS A 62 -18.29 5.32 -2.26
N ALA A 63 -17.19 4.81 -2.84
CA ALA A 63 -16.00 4.39 -2.10
C ALA A 63 -14.74 4.54 -2.94
N PHE A 64 -13.59 4.72 -2.27
CA PHE A 64 -12.26 4.65 -2.87
C PHE A 64 -11.68 3.26 -2.68
N LEU A 65 -11.23 2.64 -3.75
CA LEU A 65 -10.64 1.31 -3.76
C LEU A 65 -9.27 1.36 -4.43
N ASN A 66 -8.31 0.60 -3.91
CA ASN A 66 -7.09 0.31 -4.64
C ASN A 66 -7.37 -0.69 -5.78
N VAL A 67 -6.41 -0.90 -6.67
CA VAL A 67 -6.62 -1.74 -7.87
C VAL A 67 -7.02 -3.17 -7.49
N LEU A 68 -6.34 -3.78 -6.51
CA LEU A 68 -6.68 -5.11 -5.99
C LEU A 68 -8.15 -5.16 -5.51
N ASP A 69 -8.53 -4.20 -4.70
CA ASP A 69 -9.86 -4.13 -4.08
C ASP A 69 -10.95 -3.86 -5.13
N TYR A 70 -10.64 -3.05 -6.14
CA TYR A 70 -11.53 -2.83 -7.28
C TYR A 70 -11.71 -4.10 -8.12
N MET A 71 -10.66 -4.88 -8.35
CA MET A 71 -10.78 -6.17 -9.03
C MET A 71 -11.68 -7.12 -8.22
N ASN A 72 -11.50 -7.18 -6.92
CA ASN A 72 -12.35 -7.95 -6.01
C ASN A 72 -13.82 -7.52 -6.09
N LEU A 73 -14.09 -6.21 -6.11
CA LEU A 73 -15.44 -5.68 -6.33
C LEU A 73 -16.02 -6.15 -7.66
N ARG A 74 -15.24 -6.13 -8.74
CA ARG A 74 -15.69 -6.58 -10.07
C ARG A 74 -15.98 -8.07 -10.12
N LEU A 75 -15.29 -8.87 -9.31
CA LEU A 75 -15.48 -10.32 -9.23
C LEU A 75 -16.66 -10.69 -8.32
N THR A 76 -16.86 -10.02 -7.20
CA THR A 76 -17.77 -10.43 -6.13
C THR A 76 -18.93 -9.47 -5.87
N GLY A 77 -18.81 -8.21 -6.26
CA GLY A 77 -19.76 -7.15 -5.89
C GLY A 77 -19.56 -6.57 -4.49
N ARG A 78 -18.55 -7.01 -3.72
CA ARG A 78 -18.30 -6.54 -2.36
C ARG A 78 -17.30 -5.39 -2.33
N PHE A 79 -17.61 -4.32 -1.61
CA PHE A 79 -16.71 -3.19 -1.34
C PHE A 79 -15.85 -3.49 -0.12
N ALA A 80 -14.70 -4.11 -0.33
CA ALA A 80 -13.76 -4.46 0.73
C ALA A 80 -12.34 -4.11 0.31
N ALA A 81 -11.49 -3.77 1.29
CA ALA A 81 -10.04 -3.61 1.12
C ALA A 81 -9.30 -4.55 2.07
N THR A 82 -8.19 -5.11 1.62
CA THR A 82 -7.37 -6.01 2.44
C THR A 82 -6.53 -5.23 3.44
N PHE A 83 -6.10 -5.90 4.52
CA PHE A 83 -5.26 -5.32 5.57
C PHE A 83 -4.01 -4.64 5.01
N ASP A 84 -3.38 -5.22 4.02
CA ASP A 84 -2.16 -4.70 3.39
C ASP A 84 -2.46 -3.67 2.28
N SER A 85 -3.55 -3.81 1.55
CA SER A 85 -3.96 -2.83 0.55
C SER A 85 -4.31 -1.48 1.19
N ILE A 86 -5.14 -1.48 2.24
CA ILE A 86 -5.60 -0.24 2.89
C ILE A 86 -4.49 0.50 3.62
N LEU A 87 -3.40 -0.17 4.00
CA LEU A 87 -2.22 0.43 4.63
C LEU A 87 -1.74 1.66 3.86
N THR A 88 -1.72 1.59 2.53
CA THR A 88 -1.22 2.67 1.66
C THR A 88 -2.04 3.96 1.75
N SER A 89 -3.24 3.90 2.33
CA SER A 89 -4.07 5.09 2.62
C SER A 89 -3.67 5.81 3.90
N TRP A 90 -2.84 5.21 4.76
CA TRP A 90 -2.30 5.78 6.00
C TRP A 90 -3.35 6.18 7.04
N VAL A 91 -4.47 5.49 7.10
CA VAL A 91 -5.62 5.83 7.97
C VAL A 91 -6.00 4.72 8.95
N THR A 92 -5.17 3.67 9.04
CA THR A 92 -5.43 2.49 9.86
C THR A 92 -4.54 2.42 11.10
N ASP A 93 -5.07 1.85 12.16
CA ASP A 93 -4.30 1.38 13.32
C ASP A 93 -3.79 -0.03 13.02
N ASN A 94 -2.48 -0.16 12.86
CA ASN A 94 -1.82 -1.40 12.46
C ASN A 94 -1.03 -2.01 13.63
N ARG A 95 -1.39 -1.69 14.89
CA ARG A 95 -0.64 -2.19 16.05
C ARG A 95 -0.94 -3.65 16.38
N ASP A 96 -2.10 -4.12 15.98
CA ASP A 96 -2.51 -5.51 16.10
C ASP A 96 -2.66 -6.11 14.70
N PRO A 97 -1.94 -7.18 14.33
CA PRO A 97 -2.00 -7.76 12.98
C PRO A 97 -3.35 -8.43 12.71
N ASP A 98 -4.13 -8.73 13.74
CA ASP A 98 -5.42 -9.40 13.63
C ASP A 98 -6.61 -8.44 13.72
N ASP A 99 -6.38 -7.19 14.13
CA ASP A 99 -7.40 -6.15 14.27
C ASP A 99 -6.96 -4.85 13.59
N ILE A 100 -6.77 -4.90 12.28
CA ILE A 100 -6.51 -3.71 11.48
C ILE A 100 -7.82 -2.95 11.27
N ARG A 101 -7.86 -1.69 11.75
CA ARG A 101 -9.08 -0.88 11.70
C ARG A 101 -8.79 0.58 11.41
N TYR A 102 -9.79 1.31 10.93
CA TYR A 102 -9.66 2.75 10.73
C TYR A 102 -9.46 3.47 12.06
N ASP A 103 -8.49 4.37 12.13
CA ASP A 103 -8.32 5.30 13.23
C ASP A 103 -8.95 6.64 12.90
N ALA A 104 -9.96 7.04 13.65
CA ALA A 104 -10.70 8.29 13.41
C ALA A 104 -9.80 9.55 13.44
N GLY A 105 -8.71 9.51 14.21
CA GLY A 105 -7.74 10.61 14.26
C GLY A 105 -6.89 10.69 13.01
N LEU A 106 -6.46 9.55 12.45
CA LEU A 106 -5.72 9.49 11.18
C LEU A 106 -6.60 9.87 10.00
N VAL A 107 -7.86 9.39 9.98
CA VAL A 107 -8.85 9.77 8.95
C VAL A 107 -9.04 11.28 8.93
N ARG A 108 -9.26 11.92 10.10
CA ARG A 108 -9.36 13.38 10.21
C ARG A 108 -8.06 14.09 9.82
N ALA A 109 -6.91 13.60 10.31
CA ALA A 109 -5.61 14.19 9.99
C ALA A 109 -5.30 14.13 8.48
N GLY A 110 -5.70 13.04 7.82
CA GLY A 110 -5.61 12.87 6.38
C GLY A 110 -6.65 13.65 5.58
N GLY A 111 -7.69 14.19 6.22
CA GLY A 111 -8.79 14.90 5.56
C GLY A 111 -9.65 14.01 4.67
N ILE A 112 -9.72 12.72 5.01
CA ILE A 112 -10.46 11.70 4.26
C ILE A 112 -11.86 11.56 4.86
N ASP A 113 -12.84 11.34 4.00
CA ASP A 113 -14.20 11.04 4.41
C ASP A 113 -14.31 9.54 4.75
N ALA A 114 -14.60 9.25 6.02
CA ALA A 114 -14.76 7.88 6.50
C ALA A 114 -15.89 7.12 5.77
N GLY A 115 -16.94 7.83 5.35
CA GLY A 115 -18.07 7.24 4.60
C GLY A 115 -17.70 6.77 3.19
N LYS A 116 -16.51 7.12 2.70
CA LYS A 116 -16.01 6.72 1.38
C LYS A 116 -14.86 5.67 1.46
N LEU A 117 -14.64 5.12 2.66
CA LEU A 117 -13.67 4.05 2.86
C LEU A 117 -14.38 2.69 2.86
N PRO A 118 -13.80 1.65 2.23
CA PRO A 118 -14.39 0.30 2.17
C PRO A 118 -14.32 -0.42 3.52
N GLU A 119 -15.04 -1.52 3.65
CA GLU A 119 -14.84 -2.48 4.75
C GLU A 119 -13.40 -3.03 4.72
N ILE A 120 -12.80 -3.23 5.89
CA ILE A 120 -11.46 -3.84 5.99
C ILE A 120 -11.59 -5.33 6.28
N VAL A 121 -10.83 -6.15 5.55
CA VAL A 121 -10.85 -7.62 5.68
C VAL A 121 -9.43 -8.20 5.69
N PRO A 122 -9.22 -9.36 6.32
CA PRO A 122 -7.96 -10.09 6.18
C PRO A 122 -7.68 -10.49 4.71
N CYS A 123 -6.40 -10.57 4.34
CA CYS A 123 -6.00 -11.00 2.99
C CYS A 123 -6.50 -12.41 2.62
N THR A 124 -6.72 -13.27 3.62
CA THR A 124 -7.22 -14.64 3.45
C THR A 124 -8.75 -14.76 3.47
N ALA A 125 -9.47 -13.64 3.64
CA ALA A 125 -10.93 -13.67 3.69
C ALA A 125 -11.53 -14.09 2.35
N VAL A 126 -12.56 -14.94 2.40
CA VAL A 126 -13.41 -15.24 1.25
C VAL A 126 -14.44 -14.11 1.12
N LEU A 127 -14.36 -13.34 0.05
CA LEU A 127 -15.23 -12.18 -0.19
C LEU A 127 -16.62 -12.58 -0.66
N GLY A 128 -16.77 -13.76 -1.21
CA GLY A 128 -18.00 -14.31 -1.77
C GLY A 128 -17.74 -15.18 -2.98
N GLY A 129 -18.78 -15.58 -3.66
CA GLY A 129 -18.71 -16.32 -4.92
C GLY A 129 -18.53 -15.39 -6.12
N LEU A 130 -17.95 -15.92 -7.19
CA LEU A 130 -17.78 -15.23 -8.46
C LEU A 130 -19.15 -14.87 -9.05
N GLN A 131 -19.38 -13.60 -9.34
CA GLN A 131 -20.62 -13.12 -9.95
C GLN A 131 -20.83 -13.70 -11.36
N ALA A 132 -22.09 -13.89 -11.77
CA ALA A 132 -22.46 -14.46 -13.06
C ALA A 132 -21.75 -13.79 -14.26
N ARG A 133 -21.67 -12.44 -14.26
CA ARG A 133 -21.02 -11.68 -15.33
C ARG A 133 -19.53 -11.97 -15.40
N ALA A 134 -18.85 -12.00 -14.24
CA ALA A 134 -17.42 -12.29 -14.15
C ALA A 134 -17.14 -13.75 -14.53
N ALA A 135 -17.93 -14.68 -14.04
CA ALA A 135 -17.84 -16.10 -14.37
C ALA A 135 -17.95 -16.33 -15.89
N ALA A 136 -18.95 -15.74 -16.55
CA ALA A 136 -19.13 -15.85 -17.98
C ALA A 136 -17.95 -15.26 -18.78
N ALA A 137 -17.42 -14.09 -18.34
CA ALA A 137 -16.30 -13.43 -19.00
C ALA A 137 -14.98 -14.20 -18.88
N LEU A 138 -14.79 -14.95 -17.77
CA LEU A 138 -13.58 -15.71 -17.48
C LEU A 138 -13.68 -17.19 -17.87
N GLY A 139 -14.86 -17.68 -18.28
CA GLY A 139 -15.09 -19.10 -18.54
C GLY A 139 -14.99 -19.98 -17.28
N LEU A 140 -15.31 -19.42 -16.12
CA LEU A 140 -15.23 -20.09 -14.81
C LEU A 140 -16.63 -20.43 -14.26
N PRO A 141 -16.74 -21.42 -13.35
CA PRO A 141 -17.99 -21.69 -12.65
C PRO A 141 -18.50 -20.46 -11.88
N ARG A 142 -19.83 -20.30 -11.85
CA ARG A 142 -20.48 -19.34 -10.95
C ARG A 142 -20.24 -19.76 -9.50
N ASP A 143 -20.28 -18.79 -8.61
CA ASP A 143 -20.13 -18.99 -7.17
C ASP A 143 -18.78 -19.60 -6.74
N LEU A 144 -17.80 -19.66 -7.65
CA LEU A 144 -16.43 -20.02 -7.30
C LEU A 144 -15.92 -19.06 -6.21
N PRO A 145 -15.43 -19.56 -5.06
CA PRO A 145 -14.98 -18.71 -3.97
C PRO A 145 -13.85 -17.77 -4.40
N VAL A 146 -13.98 -16.48 -4.11
CA VAL A 146 -12.98 -15.44 -4.39
C VAL A 146 -12.33 -15.02 -3.07
N VAL A 147 -11.03 -15.28 -2.94
CA VAL A 147 -10.21 -14.84 -1.80
C VAL A 147 -9.74 -13.42 -2.04
N ALA A 148 -9.71 -12.61 -0.99
CA ALA A 148 -9.36 -11.18 -1.07
C ALA A 148 -7.96 -10.93 -1.66
N GLY A 149 -6.98 -11.79 -1.35
CA GLY A 149 -5.63 -11.67 -1.86
C GLY A 149 -4.80 -10.59 -1.15
N SER A 150 -3.65 -10.26 -1.72
CA SER A 150 -2.70 -9.31 -1.14
C SER A 150 -2.03 -8.45 -2.21
N ILE A 151 -1.44 -7.33 -1.80
CA ILE A 151 -0.65 -6.48 -2.69
C ILE A 151 0.67 -7.17 -3.09
N ASP A 152 1.31 -6.68 -4.15
CA ASP A 152 2.50 -7.27 -4.77
C ASP A 152 3.65 -7.57 -3.80
N THR A 153 3.94 -6.66 -2.88
CA THR A 153 5.05 -6.80 -1.94
C THR A 153 4.87 -7.99 -1.00
N THR A 154 3.66 -8.16 -0.43
CA THR A 154 3.35 -9.27 0.45
C THR A 154 3.11 -10.57 -0.33
N ALA A 155 2.47 -10.48 -1.49
CA ALA A 155 2.29 -11.62 -2.40
C ALA A 155 3.63 -12.19 -2.92
N ALA A 156 4.61 -11.33 -3.22
CA ALA A 156 5.93 -11.76 -3.66
C ALA A 156 6.67 -12.57 -2.57
N ALA A 157 6.60 -12.15 -1.30
CA ALA A 157 7.20 -12.90 -0.20
C ALA A 157 6.56 -14.29 -0.03
N VAL A 158 5.21 -14.36 -0.10
CA VAL A 158 4.47 -15.64 -0.05
C VAL A 158 4.79 -16.50 -1.27
N GLY A 159 4.78 -15.93 -2.47
CA GLY A 159 5.06 -16.64 -3.73
C GLY A 159 6.49 -17.18 -3.81
N ALA A 160 7.44 -16.53 -3.14
CA ALA A 160 8.83 -17.02 -3.00
C ALA A 160 9.00 -18.09 -1.91
N GLY A 161 7.92 -18.47 -1.19
CA GLY A 161 7.96 -19.44 -0.10
C GLY A 161 8.49 -18.89 1.22
N ALA A 162 8.72 -17.57 1.35
CA ALA A 162 9.23 -16.94 2.56
C ALA A 162 8.10 -16.70 3.57
N VAL A 163 7.38 -17.75 3.96
CA VAL A 163 6.20 -17.69 4.85
C VAL A 163 6.52 -17.99 6.31
N ALA A 164 7.66 -18.63 6.58
CA ALA A 164 8.10 -18.91 7.95
C ALA A 164 8.64 -17.62 8.60
N ASP A 165 8.55 -17.55 9.95
CA ASP A 165 9.13 -16.45 10.71
C ASP A 165 10.63 -16.31 10.41
N TYR A 166 11.04 -15.08 10.12
CA TYR A 166 12.44 -14.71 9.82
C TYR A 166 13.01 -15.30 8.52
N ALA A 167 12.22 -16.01 7.71
CA ALA A 167 12.66 -16.43 6.38
C ALA A 167 12.78 -15.20 5.47
N PRO A 168 13.99 -14.85 4.98
CA PRO A 168 14.18 -13.64 4.21
C PRO A 168 13.68 -13.81 2.78
N HIS A 169 13.04 -12.77 2.26
CA HIS A 169 12.73 -12.57 0.85
C HIS A 169 13.53 -11.39 0.33
N LEU A 170 14.33 -11.58 -0.69
CA LEU A 170 15.08 -10.53 -1.37
C LEU A 170 14.49 -10.31 -2.75
N TYR A 171 14.05 -9.08 -3.01
CA TYR A 171 13.67 -8.62 -4.33
C TYR A 171 14.75 -7.69 -4.89
N ILE A 172 15.15 -7.92 -6.13
CA ILE A 172 16.08 -7.08 -6.86
C ILE A 172 15.49 -6.74 -8.22
N GLY A 173 15.11 -5.47 -8.38
CA GLY A 173 14.67 -4.88 -9.63
C GLY A 173 15.37 -3.54 -9.83
N THR A 174 14.73 -2.55 -10.43
CA THR A 174 15.23 -1.16 -10.47
C THR A 174 15.46 -0.62 -9.04
N SER A 175 14.51 -0.90 -8.13
CA SER A 175 14.67 -0.82 -6.68
C SER A 175 14.92 -2.20 -6.09
N SER A 176 15.21 -2.30 -4.79
CA SER A 176 15.27 -3.56 -4.07
C SER A 176 14.66 -3.43 -2.69
N TRP A 177 14.20 -4.56 -2.15
CA TRP A 177 13.85 -4.68 -0.75
C TRP A 177 14.20 -6.06 -0.21
N ILE A 178 14.48 -6.10 1.09
CA ILE A 178 14.53 -7.33 1.85
C ILE A 178 13.37 -7.33 2.84
N ALA A 179 12.69 -8.46 2.95
CA ALA A 179 11.55 -8.62 3.82
C ALA A 179 11.55 -9.98 4.51
N ALA A 180 10.91 -10.07 5.68
CA ALA A 180 10.67 -11.32 6.37
C ALA A 180 9.38 -11.22 7.20
N HIS A 181 8.65 -12.32 7.34
CA HIS A 181 7.51 -12.38 8.25
C HIS A 181 8.00 -12.42 9.69
N VAL A 182 7.36 -11.61 10.55
CA VAL A 182 7.74 -11.49 11.97
C VAL A 182 6.48 -11.40 12.85
N PRO A 183 6.54 -11.92 14.11
CA PRO A 183 5.39 -11.89 15.03
C PRO A 183 5.25 -10.56 15.80
N PHE A 184 6.00 -9.53 15.46
CA PHE A 184 6.01 -8.26 16.18
C PHE A 184 6.00 -7.06 15.24
N LYS A 185 5.49 -5.94 15.73
CA LYS A 185 5.57 -4.66 15.03
C LYS A 185 6.87 -3.94 15.39
N LYS A 186 7.65 -3.57 14.37
CA LYS A 186 8.86 -2.76 14.48
C LYS A 186 8.82 -1.62 13.47
N THR A 187 9.15 -0.42 13.91
CA THR A 187 9.40 0.73 13.05
C THR A 187 10.70 1.39 13.48
N ASP A 188 11.61 1.52 12.53
CA ASP A 188 12.88 2.23 12.71
C ASP A 188 13.11 3.14 11.50
N PRO A 189 12.71 4.42 11.60
CA PRO A 189 12.85 5.36 10.48
C PRO A 189 14.30 5.63 10.09
N LEU A 190 15.26 5.50 11.04
CA LEU A 190 16.68 5.75 10.76
C LEU A 190 17.29 4.59 9.98
N ALA A 191 16.90 3.36 10.31
CA ALA A 191 17.31 2.16 9.57
C ALA A 191 16.44 1.90 8.32
N GLY A 192 15.39 2.69 8.07
CA GLY A 192 14.46 2.47 6.96
C GLY A 192 13.66 1.18 7.09
N LEU A 193 13.41 0.72 8.33
CA LEU A 193 12.69 -0.52 8.63
C LEU A 193 11.25 -0.23 9.07
N ALA A 194 10.30 -0.98 8.52
CA ALA A 194 8.91 -0.95 8.97
C ALA A 194 8.25 -2.32 8.89
N SER A 195 7.48 -2.66 9.93
CA SER A 195 6.56 -3.80 9.90
C SER A 195 5.21 -3.32 9.37
N VAL A 196 4.75 -3.98 8.30
CA VAL A 196 3.47 -3.68 7.65
C VAL A 196 2.52 -4.87 7.76
N PRO A 197 1.19 -4.68 7.77
CA PRO A 197 0.22 -5.75 7.62
C PRO A 197 0.53 -6.59 6.38
N CYS A 198 0.26 -7.89 6.46
CA CYS A 198 0.61 -8.82 5.39
C CYS A 198 -0.44 -9.92 5.19
N ALA A 199 -0.20 -10.78 4.19
CA ALA A 199 -1.09 -11.89 3.86
C ALA A 199 -1.04 -13.06 4.86
N VAL A 200 0.07 -13.22 5.59
CA VAL A 200 0.22 -14.31 6.57
C VAL A 200 -0.49 -13.91 7.87
N PRO A 201 -1.50 -14.67 8.31
CA PRO A 201 -2.25 -14.37 9.52
C PRO A 201 -1.34 -14.26 10.76
N HIS A 202 -1.70 -13.38 11.69
CA HIS A 202 -0.98 -13.15 12.95
C HIS A 202 0.46 -12.67 12.79
N ARG A 203 0.84 -12.14 11.62
CA ARG A 203 2.20 -11.70 11.31
C ARG A 203 2.20 -10.32 10.66
N TYR A 204 3.35 -9.71 10.70
CA TYR A 204 3.73 -8.55 9.89
C TYR A 204 4.78 -8.97 8.87
N LEU A 205 4.85 -8.23 7.78
CA LEU A 205 6.02 -8.24 6.91
C LEU A 205 6.96 -7.11 7.35
N LEU A 206 8.09 -7.45 7.95
CA LEU A 206 9.17 -6.50 8.22
C LEU A 206 9.94 -6.27 6.94
N ILE A 207 9.99 -5.03 6.49
CA ILE A 207 10.58 -4.65 5.21
C ILE A 207 11.62 -3.54 5.37
N ALA A 208 12.72 -3.66 4.63
CA ALA A 208 13.68 -2.59 4.38
C ALA A 208 13.76 -2.34 2.87
N LEU A 209 13.59 -1.08 2.47
CA LEU A 209 13.54 -0.67 1.06
C LEU A 209 14.79 0.10 0.67
N GLN A 210 15.37 -0.27 -0.47
CA GLN A 210 16.40 0.49 -1.18
C GLN A 210 15.80 1.06 -2.47
N ALA A 211 15.81 2.39 -2.61
CA ALA A 211 15.15 3.08 -3.72
C ALA A 211 15.77 2.78 -5.09
N THR A 212 17.06 2.45 -5.13
CA THR A 212 17.81 2.14 -6.35
C THR A 212 18.69 0.92 -6.12
N ALA A 213 18.65 -0.07 -7.00
CA ALA A 213 19.49 -1.27 -6.92
C ALA A 213 19.94 -1.71 -8.31
N GLY A 214 19.15 -2.46 -9.05
CA GLY A 214 19.44 -2.85 -10.42
C GLY A 214 19.67 -1.65 -11.35
N GLY A 215 18.97 -0.54 -11.11
CA GLY A 215 19.22 0.72 -11.82
C GLY A 215 20.63 1.27 -11.59
N ASN A 216 21.19 1.12 -10.37
CA ASN A 216 22.60 1.51 -10.13
C ASN A 216 23.58 0.59 -10.85
N LEU A 217 23.28 -0.73 -10.90
CA LEU A 217 24.11 -1.68 -11.62
C LEU A 217 24.09 -1.43 -13.13
N ALA A 218 22.89 -1.14 -13.68
CA ALA A 218 22.77 -0.73 -15.07
C ALA A 218 23.56 0.57 -15.35
N PHE A 219 23.42 1.59 -14.50
CA PHE A 219 24.19 2.83 -14.62
C PHE A 219 25.71 2.58 -14.59
N LEU A 220 26.19 1.74 -13.65
CA LEU A 220 27.60 1.37 -13.58
C LEU A 220 28.06 0.68 -14.86
N ARG A 221 27.31 -0.31 -15.32
CA ARG A 221 27.60 -1.03 -16.56
C ARG A 221 27.66 -0.07 -17.74
N ASP A 222 26.58 0.69 -17.99
CA ASP A 222 26.37 1.39 -19.25
C ASP A 222 27.07 2.76 -19.29
N ARG A 223 27.41 3.34 -18.13
CA ARG A 223 27.98 4.69 -18.05
C ARG A 223 29.43 4.75 -17.55
N LEU A 224 29.87 3.73 -16.80
CA LEU A 224 31.21 3.75 -16.20
C LEU A 224 32.11 2.64 -16.74
N PHE A 225 31.62 1.38 -16.82
CA PHE A 225 32.46 0.26 -17.27
C PHE A 225 32.41 0.04 -18.77
N TYR A 226 31.23 0.15 -19.36
CA TYR A 226 31.02 -0.11 -20.80
C TYR A 226 30.25 1.04 -21.48
N PRO A 227 30.76 2.30 -21.41
CA PRO A 227 30.04 3.47 -21.95
C PRO A 227 29.94 3.48 -23.48
N HIS A 228 30.65 2.61 -24.16
CA HIS A 228 30.72 2.47 -25.61
C HIS A 228 30.42 1.04 -26.08
N ASP A 229 29.63 0.28 -25.32
CA ASP A 229 29.22 -1.04 -25.73
C ASP A 229 28.27 -0.98 -26.94
N GLU A 230 28.74 -1.36 -28.11
CA GLU A 230 27.98 -1.38 -29.36
C GLU A 230 26.79 -2.37 -29.31
N LEU A 231 26.77 -3.28 -28.32
CA LEU A 231 25.66 -4.22 -28.09
C LEU A 231 24.57 -3.65 -27.17
N ALA A 232 24.85 -2.56 -26.47
CA ALA A 232 23.83 -1.81 -25.76
C ALA A 232 23.00 -1.05 -26.79
N GLY A 233 21.80 -1.53 -27.11
CA GLY A 233 20.90 -0.87 -28.05
C GLY A 233 20.65 0.57 -27.63
N GLU A 234 20.55 1.48 -28.61
CA GLU A 234 20.07 2.84 -28.40
C GLU A 234 18.62 2.78 -27.85
N GLU A 235 18.39 3.18 -26.58
CA GLU A 235 17.10 3.46 -25.99
C GLU A 235 16.73 4.94 -26.17
#